data_bc3c0e28d9795a26f5d21666c7aa43d2
#
_entry.id   bc3c0e28d9795a26f5d21666c7aa43d2
#
_cell.length_a   1.000
_cell.length_b   1.000
_cell.length_c   1.000
_cell.angle_alpha   90.00
_cell.angle_beta   90.00
_cell.angle_gamma   90.00
#
_symmetry.space_group_name_H-M   'P 1'
#
loop_
_entity.id
_entity.type
_entity.pdbx_description
1 polymer ?
#
loop_
_entity_poly.entity_id
_entity_poly.type
_entity_poly.pdbx_seq_one_letter_code
_entity_poly.pdbx_strand_id
1 'polypeptide(L)'
;TQFSLDQSFGTLDLSGSASDLSTDQSSTGAKTNGNYAKTFVQFYRLQRIVDKLDLQVLGAAQISNKNLDSSEKFTLGGVSGVRAYPSGEASGDEGKKISYDLKYDASDYSFFPKTDMFISVFYDYGTIQQYNDLLNINLTTPNKYSLKGWGVSLDLLSGQKYGLKLGWADSLSGNPGKTSSGNNSDGKDNTSRYWFLGSIKLK
;
A
#
# COMPACT_ATOMS: atom_id res chain seq x y z
N THR A 1 -0.52 20.30 -5.85
CA THR A 1 0.53 19.51 -5.18
C THR A 1 0.33 19.61 -3.68
N GLN A 2 0.38 18.47 -3.00
CA GLN A 2 0.33 18.37 -1.53
C GLN A 2 1.51 17.52 -1.07
N PHE A 3 2.04 17.83 0.08
CA PHE A 3 3.13 17.09 0.73
C PHE A 3 2.85 17.04 2.22
N SER A 4 3.01 15.87 2.84
CA SER A 4 3.00 15.72 4.30
C SER A 4 4.25 14.98 4.77
N LEU A 5 4.70 15.33 5.95
CA LEU A 5 5.78 14.67 6.68
C LEU A 5 5.31 14.46 8.11
N ASP A 6 5.31 13.22 8.52
CA ASP A 6 4.92 12.78 9.86
C ASP A 6 6.12 12.13 10.53
N GLN A 7 6.49 12.64 11.71
CA GLN A 7 7.53 12.06 12.56
C GLN A 7 6.87 11.45 13.79
N SER A 8 7.04 10.14 13.98
CA SER A 8 6.49 9.40 15.12
C SER A 8 7.61 8.92 16.03
N PHE A 9 7.40 9.08 17.33
CA PHE A 9 8.24 8.50 18.39
C PHE A 9 7.33 7.63 19.25
N GLY A 10 7.75 6.42 19.54
CA GLY A 10 6.96 5.50 20.33
C GLY A 10 7.85 4.56 21.17
N THR A 11 7.20 3.84 22.05
CA THR A 11 7.82 2.80 22.87
C THR A 11 6.96 1.54 22.79
N LEU A 12 7.55 0.43 22.37
CA LEU A 12 6.95 -0.89 22.52
C LEU A 12 7.42 -1.49 23.84
N ASP A 13 6.51 -1.85 24.72
CA ASP A 13 6.79 -2.51 25.98
C ASP A 13 6.19 -3.93 25.99
N LEU A 14 7.05 -4.93 25.87
CA LEU A 14 6.69 -6.35 25.91
C LEU A 14 6.82 -6.95 27.31
N SER A 15 7.12 -6.16 28.35
CA SER A 15 7.34 -6.65 29.73
C SER A 15 6.10 -7.32 30.34
N GLY A 16 4.91 -7.02 29.82
CA GLY A 16 3.65 -7.67 30.22
C GLY A 16 3.55 -9.15 29.86
N SER A 17 4.40 -9.64 28.94
CA SER A 17 4.48 -11.05 28.53
C SER A 17 5.95 -11.49 28.50
N ALA A 18 6.36 -12.26 29.49
CA ALA A 18 7.76 -12.74 29.58
C ALA A 18 8.15 -13.61 28.37
N SER A 19 7.20 -14.36 27.78
CA SER A 19 7.43 -15.17 26.59
C SER A 19 7.68 -14.31 25.36
N ASP A 20 6.88 -13.25 25.16
CA ASP A 20 7.01 -12.37 23.99
C ASP A 20 8.31 -11.57 24.07
N LEU A 21 8.62 -11.03 25.27
CA LEU A 21 9.87 -10.33 25.49
C LEU A 21 11.08 -11.24 25.25
N SER A 22 11.05 -12.48 25.77
CA SER A 22 12.15 -13.43 25.58
C SER A 22 12.32 -13.83 24.11
N THR A 23 11.22 -14.00 23.39
CA THR A 23 11.24 -14.32 21.96
C THR A 23 11.80 -13.15 21.16
N ASP A 24 11.29 -11.93 21.39
CA ASP A 24 11.78 -10.71 20.73
C ASP A 24 13.27 -10.47 21.01
N GLN A 25 13.72 -10.70 22.25
CA GLN A 25 15.11 -10.47 22.67
C GLN A 25 16.02 -11.68 22.46
N SER A 26 15.52 -12.80 21.90
CA SER A 26 16.34 -13.97 21.55
C SER A 26 17.41 -13.66 20.49
N SER A 27 18.37 -14.55 20.26
CA SER A 27 19.39 -14.39 19.21
C SER A 27 18.83 -14.24 17.80
N THR A 28 17.64 -14.78 17.55
CA THR A 28 16.92 -14.71 16.26
C THR A 28 15.70 -13.78 16.31
N GLY A 29 15.48 -13.10 17.43
CA GLY A 29 14.36 -12.19 17.63
C GLY A 29 14.54 -10.86 16.90
N ALA A 30 13.44 -10.19 16.64
CA ALA A 30 13.42 -8.96 15.86
C ALA A 30 13.89 -7.71 16.62
N LYS A 31 14.07 -7.79 17.96
CA LYS A 31 14.52 -6.69 18.82
C LYS A 31 13.62 -5.43 18.71
N THR A 32 12.31 -5.64 18.64
CA THR A 32 11.34 -4.57 18.49
C THR A 32 11.05 -3.82 19.79
N ASN A 33 11.20 -4.49 20.93
CA ASN A 33 10.99 -3.89 22.25
C ASN A 33 11.83 -2.64 22.49
N GLY A 34 11.25 -1.63 23.14
CA GLY A 34 11.88 -0.36 23.48
C GLY A 34 11.48 0.79 22.56
N ASN A 35 12.23 1.88 22.62
CA ASN A 35 11.93 3.11 21.89
C ASN A 35 12.21 2.97 20.41
N TYR A 36 11.34 3.54 19.58
CA TYR A 36 11.53 3.66 18.14
C TYR A 36 11.20 5.06 17.66
N ALA A 37 11.73 5.40 16.51
CA ALA A 37 11.34 6.57 15.73
C ALA A 37 11.13 6.17 14.27
N LYS A 38 10.09 6.71 13.66
CA LYS A 38 9.85 6.54 12.22
C LYS A 38 9.43 7.86 11.58
N THR A 39 9.84 8.04 10.34
CA THR A 39 9.44 9.16 9.50
C THR A 39 8.60 8.62 8.36
N PHE A 40 7.41 9.20 8.16
CA PHE A 40 6.52 8.89 7.06
C PHE A 40 6.30 10.13 6.23
N VAL A 41 6.46 10.00 4.91
CA VAL A 41 6.23 11.08 3.96
C VAL A 41 5.18 10.66 2.95
N GLN A 42 4.32 11.60 2.57
CA GLN A 42 3.35 11.44 1.48
C GLN A 42 3.47 12.59 0.50
N PHE A 43 3.21 12.27 -0.74
CA PHE A 43 3.18 13.23 -1.84
C PHE A 43 1.95 12.96 -2.70
N TYR A 44 1.26 14.02 -3.07
CA TYR A 44 0.14 14.00 -4.00
C TYR A 44 0.26 15.13 -5.00
N ARG A 45 0.09 14.82 -6.28
CA ARG A 45 -0.01 15.81 -7.35
C ARG A 45 -1.13 15.43 -8.32
N LEU A 46 -1.99 16.38 -8.63
CA LEU A 46 -2.92 16.34 -9.74
C LEU A 46 -2.46 17.36 -10.78
N GLN A 47 -2.28 16.90 -12.02
CA GLN A 47 -1.82 17.71 -13.13
C GLN A 47 -2.79 17.54 -14.32
N ARG A 48 -3.46 18.62 -14.74
CA ARG A 48 -4.19 18.65 -16.00
C ARG A 48 -3.18 18.55 -17.15
N ILE A 49 -3.35 17.54 -18.00
CA ILE A 49 -2.51 17.32 -19.19
C ILE A 49 -3.14 18.01 -20.41
N VAL A 50 -4.39 17.67 -20.70
CA VAL A 50 -5.24 18.32 -21.70
C VAL A 50 -6.67 18.37 -21.16
N ASP A 51 -7.61 18.93 -21.91
CA ASP A 51 -9.01 18.91 -21.50
C ASP A 51 -9.48 17.48 -21.22
N LYS A 52 -10.19 17.28 -20.08
CA LYS A 52 -10.71 16.01 -19.59
C LYS A 52 -9.67 14.93 -19.26
N LEU A 53 -8.36 15.22 -19.34
CA LEU A 53 -7.31 14.25 -19.04
C LEU A 53 -6.38 14.78 -17.96
N ASP A 54 -6.39 14.12 -16.82
CA ASP A 54 -5.56 14.44 -15.66
C ASP A 54 -4.56 13.32 -15.36
N LEU A 55 -3.33 13.69 -14.99
CA LEU A 55 -2.36 12.79 -14.38
C LEU A 55 -2.38 13.01 -12.87
N GLN A 56 -2.67 11.96 -12.15
CA GLN A 56 -2.58 11.92 -10.68
C GLN A 56 -1.33 11.13 -10.29
N VAL A 57 -0.50 11.69 -9.43
CA VAL A 57 0.69 11.02 -8.88
C VAL A 57 0.55 10.98 -7.37
N LEU A 58 0.64 9.78 -6.80
CA LEU A 58 0.66 9.55 -5.36
C LEU A 58 1.96 8.85 -4.99
N GLY A 59 2.62 9.34 -3.95
CA GLY A 59 3.82 8.72 -3.40
C GLY A 59 3.72 8.62 -1.89
N ALA A 60 4.34 7.60 -1.31
CA ALA A 60 4.54 7.48 0.12
C ALA A 60 5.85 6.74 0.41
N ALA A 61 6.50 7.08 1.51
CA ALA A 61 7.70 6.41 1.99
C ALA A 61 7.76 6.41 3.52
N GLN A 62 8.32 5.36 4.09
CA GLN A 62 8.63 5.24 5.51
C GLN A 62 10.08 4.82 5.70
N ILE A 63 10.74 5.43 6.66
CA ILE A 63 12.03 5.00 7.21
C ILE A 63 11.90 4.88 8.73
N SER A 64 12.68 3.99 9.32
CA SER A 64 12.71 3.78 10.77
C SER A 64 14.15 3.68 11.29
N ASN A 65 14.34 3.89 12.59
CA ASN A 65 15.66 3.79 13.21
C ASN A 65 15.97 2.38 13.76
N LYS A 66 15.00 1.46 13.71
CA LYS A 66 15.13 0.07 14.17
C LYS A 66 14.03 -0.81 13.57
N ASN A 67 14.07 -2.11 13.87
CA ASN A 67 12.96 -3.01 13.56
C ASN A 67 11.72 -2.61 14.36
N LEU A 68 10.58 -2.60 13.65
CA LEU A 68 9.29 -2.16 14.16
C LEU A 68 8.38 -3.35 14.47
N ASP A 69 7.46 -3.15 15.40
CA ASP A 69 6.30 -4.02 15.55
C ASP A 69 5.45 -4.04 14.27
N SER A 70 4.69 -5.12 14.08
CA SER A 70 3.87 -5.32 12.89
C SER A 70 2.83 -4.21 12.67
N SER A 71 2.33 -3.60 13.74
CA SER A 71 1.37 -2.49 13.69
C SER A 71 1.97 -1.18 13.15
N GLU A 72 3.30 -1.04 13.21
CA GLU A 72 4.02 0.17 12.81
C GLU A 72 4.66 0.05 11.42
N LYS A 73 4.61 -1.14 10.81
CA LYS A 73 5.24 -1.42 9.52
C LYS A 73 4.52 -0.75 8.35
N PHE A 74 5.31 -0.41 7.35
CA PHE A 74 4.82 0.04 6.05
C PHE A 74 4.30 -1.14 5.22
N THR A 75 3.19 -0.96 4.49
CA THR A 75 2.62 -2.00 3.63
C THR A 75 2.51 -1.53 2.18
N LEU A 76 2.79 -2.43 1.23
CA LEU A 76 2.74 -2.12 -0.18
C LEU A 76 1.42 -2.53 -0.84
N GLY A 77 0.88 -3.71 -0.54
CA GLY A 77 -0.27 -4.26 -1.26
C GLY A 77 -1.61 -3.61 -0.91
N GLY A 78 -2.60 -3.86 -1.74
CA GLY A 78 -3.98 -3.41 -1.59
C GLY A 78 -4.33 -2.17 -2.40
N VAL A 79 -5.60 -1.75 -2.31
CA VAL A 79 -6.18 -0.66 -3.12
C VAL A 79 -5.53 0.71 -2.90
N SER A 80 -4.87 0.92 -1.77
CA SER A 80 -4.10 2.13 -1.44
C SER A 80 -2.60 1.99 -1.68
N GLY A 81 -2.17 0.90 -2.30
CA GLY A 81 -0.77 0.57 -2.55
C GLY A 81 -0.54 0.07 -3.97
N VAL A 82 0.20 -1.03 -4.12
CA VAL A 82 0.35 -1.74 -5.39
C VAL A 82 -0.88 -2.62 -5.59
N ARG A 83 -1.85 -2.12 -6.35
CA ARG A 83 -3.23 -2.62 -6.45
C ARG A 83 -3.36 -4.05 -7.00
N ALA A 84 -2.33 -4.54 -7.68
CA ALA A 84 -2.26 -5.91 -8.21
C ALA A 84 -2.02 -6.98 -7.13
N TYR A 85 -1.77 -6.58 -5.87
CA TYR A 85 -1.49 -7.50 -4.76
C TYR A 85 -2.52 -7.34 -3.63
N PRO A 86 -2.73 -8.38 -2.81
CA PRO A 86 -3.69 -8.32 -1.72
C PRO A 86 -3.29 -7.29 -0.65
N SER A 87 -4.26 -6.83 0.13
CA SER A 87 -4.00 -5.98 1.31
C SER A 87 -3.10 -6.73 2.29
N GLY A 88 -2.11 -6.03 2.87
CA GLY A 88 -1.14 -6.63 3.78
C GLY A 88 0.02 -7.35 3.09
N GLU A 89 0.05 -7.43 1.76
CA GLU A 89 1.21 -7.95 1.04
C GLU A 89 2.40 -7.02 1.22
N ALA A 90 3.59 -7.62 1.41
CA ALA A 90 4.84 -6.89 1.55
C ALA A 90 4.83 -5.85 2.67
N SER A 91 4.89 -6.32 3.92
CA SER A 91 5.04 -5.49 5.11
C SER A 91 6.51 -5.35 5.51
N GLY A 92 6.93 -4.15 5.95
CA GLY A 92 8.31 -3.93 6.38
C GLY A 92 8.52 -2.64 7.18
N ASP A 93 9.67 -2.55 7.80
CA ASP A 93 10.06 -1.41 8.63
C ASP A 93 10.27 -0.16 7.79
N GLU A 94 10.77 -0.36 6.57
CA GLU A 94 11.01 0.69 5.59
C GLU A 94 10.37 0.34 4.25
N GLY A 95 9.92 1.35 3.53
CA GLY A 95 9.35 1.16 2.21
C GLY A 95 9.04 2.45 1.50
N LYS A 96 8.80 2.32 0.21
CA LYS A 96 8.29 3.41 -0.62
C LYS A 96 7.37 2.88 -1.69
N LYS A 97 6.37 3.68 -2.05
CA LYS A 97 5.45 3.38 -3.15
C LYS A 97 5.15 4.63 -3.95
N ILE A 98 4.88 4.44 -5.23
CA ILE A 98 4.43 5.48 -6.15
C ILE A 98 3.36 4.90 -7.07
N SER A 99 2.31 5.68 -7.31
CA SER A 99 1.23 5.38 -8.24
C SER A 99 1.08 6.52 -9.24
N TYR A 100 0.91 6.15 -10.50
CA TYR A 100 0.57 7.06 -11.58
C TYR A 100 -0.80 6.65 -12.13
N ASP A 101 -1.78 7.54 -12.05
CA ASP A 101 -3.12 7.34 -12.60
C ASP A 101 -3.38 8.36 -13.70
N LEU A 102 -3.54 7.89 -14.94
CA LEU A 102 -3.99 8.71 -16.03
C LEU A 102 -5.52 8.62 -16.08
N LYS A 103 -6.20 9.70 -15.69
CA LYS A 103 -7.64 9.77 -15.45
C LYS A 103 -8.33 10.59 -16.52
N TYR A 104 -9.26 9.98 -17.24
CA TYR A 104 -10.09 10.64 -18.25
C TYR A 104 -11.50 10.91 -17.70
N ASP A 105 -11.97 12.15 -17.85
CA ASP A 105 -13.35 12.54 -17.54
C ASP A 105 -14.26 12.13 -18.70
N ALA A 106 -15.00 11.05 -18.47
CA ALA A 106 -15.95 10.46 -19.42
C ALA A 106 -17.42 10.79 -19.04
N SER A 107 -17.64 11.83 -18.24
CA SER A 107 -18.98 12.18 -17.71
C SER A 107 -20.01 12.44 -18.80
N ASP A 108 -19.61 12.96 -19.98
CA ASP A 108 -20.51 13.13 -21.13
C ASP A 108 -21.09 11.81 -21.65
N TYR A 109 -20.44 10.69 -21.37
CA TYR A 109 -20.87 9.35 -21.78
C TYR A 109 -21.55 8.57 -20.64
N SER A 110 -21.80 9.22 -19.50
CA SER A 110 -22.42 8.56 -18.35
C SER A 110 -23.87 8.16 -18.66
N PHE A 111 -24.16 6.88 -18.46
CA PHE A 111 -25.53 6.35 -18.59
C PHE A 111 -26.43 6.74 -17.41
N PHE A 112 -25.87 7.26 -16.33
CA PHE A 112 -26.60 7.63 -15.13
C PHE A 112 -26.77 9.15 -15.06
N PRO A 113 -27.99 9.66 -14.92
CA PRO A 113 -28.25 11.10 -14.82
C PRO A 113 -27.51 11.72 -13.63
N LYS A 114 -26.88 12.87 -13.83
CA LYS A 114 -26.16 13.65 -12.79
C LYS A 114 -25.06 12.83 -12.10
N THR A 115 -24.40 11.96 -12.85
CA THR A 115 -23.31 11.12 -12.36
C THR A 115 -22.06 11.40 -13.19
N ASP A 116 -21.01 11.87 -12.52
CA ASP A 116 -19.70 12.02 -13.12
C ASP A 116 -19.08 10.63 -13.28
N MET A 117 -18.47 10.39 -14.43
CA MET A 117 -17.83 9.13 -14.77
C MET A 117 -16.37 9.37 -15.13
N PHE A 118 -15.47 8.68 -14.47
CA PHE A 118 -14.04 8.75 -14.77
C PHE A 118 -13.48 7.36 -15.06
N ILE A 119 -12.66 7.28 -16.09
CA ILE A 119 -11.94 6.06 -16.46
C ILE A 119 -10.45 6.33 -16.23
N SER A 120 -9.77 5.43 -15.55
CA SER A 120 -8.33 5.57 -15.30
C SER A 120 -7.56 4.33 -15.74
N VAL A 121 -6.37 4.58 -16.30
CA VAL A 121 -5.31 3.58 -16.46
C VAL A 121 -4.24 3.93 -15.44
N PHE A 122 -3.71 2.95 -14.74
CA PHE A 122 -2.72 3.23 -13.69
C PHE A 122 -1.53 2.27 -13.71
N TYR A 123 -0.45 2.73 -13.13
CA TYR A 123 0.76 1.97 -12.86
C TYR A 123 1.19 2.21 -11.41
N ASP A 124 1.45 1.11 -10.67
CA ASP A 124 1.89 1.11 -9.29
C ASP A 124 3.27 0.47 -9.19
N TYR A 125 4.13 1.06 -8.38
CA TYR A 125 5.44 0.53 -8.04
C TYR A 125 5.72 0.74 -6.56
N GLY A 126 6.32 -0.24 -5.89
CA GLY A 126 6.78 -0.09 -4.52
C GLY A 126 7.93 -1.02 -4.18
N THR A 127 8.70 -0.61 -3.17
CA THR A 127 9.78 -1.40 -2.59
C THR A 127 9.58 -1.49 -1.10
N ILE A 128 9.99 -2.61 -0.52
CA ILE A 128 9.92 -2.88 0.91
C ILE A 128 11.26 -3.39 1.41
N GLN A 129 11.59 -3.04 2.64
CA GLN A 129 12.60 -3.68 3.46
C GLN A 129 11.90 -4.23 4.71
N GLN A 130 11.84 -5.56 4.84
CA GLN A 130 11.06 -6.22 5.88
C GLN A 130 11.56 -5.91 7.28
N TYR A 131 12.88 -5.91 7.45
CA TYR A 131 13.58 -5.56 8.69
C TYR A 131 14.68 -4.54 8.39
N ASN A 132 14.74 -3.50 9.20
CA ASN A 132 15.78 -2.47 9.15
C ASN A 132 17.14 -3.11 9.43
N ASP A 133 17.20 -3.91 10.50
CA ASP A 133 18.35 -4.73 10.84
C ASP A 133 17.94 -6.22 10.82
N LEU A 134 18.60 -7.01 9.97
CA LEU A 134 18.33 -8.44 9.86
C LEU A 134 18.76 -9.21 11.10
N LEU A 135 19.77 -8.71 11.83
CA LEU A 135 20.35 -9.46 12.95
C LEU A 135 20.65 -10.91 12.51
N ASN A 136 20.08 -11.90 13.24
CA ASN A 136 20.10 -13.32 12.88
C ASN A 136 18.70 -13.85 12.50
N ILE A 137 17.80 -12.97 12.04
CA ILE A 137 16.45 -13.35 11.63
C ILE A 137 16.54 -14.20 10.35
N ASN A 138 16.00 -15.41 10.42
CA ASN A 138 16.00 -16.32 9.28
C ASN A 138 14.75 -16.06 8.42
N LEU A 139 14.92 -15.35 7.29
CA LEU A 139 13.85 -15.06 6.35
C LEU A 139 13.77 -16.14 5.28
N THR A 140 12.55 -16.53 4.95
CA THR A 140 12.24 -17.39 3.80
C THR A 140 12.14 -16.61 2.48
N THR A 141 12.09 -15.28 2.56
CA THR A 141 11.94 -14.35 1.45
C THR A 141 13.05 -13.29 1.49
N PRO A 142 13.39 -12.63 0.38
CA PRO A 142 14.38 -11.54 0.40
C PRO A 142 13.98 -10.43 1.37
N ASN A 143 14.94 -9.90 2.17
CA ASN A 143 14.66 -8.77 3.07
C ASN A 143 14.24 -7.51 2.30
N LYS A 144 14.77 -7.33 1.08
CA LYS A 144 14.43 -6.20 0.21
C LYS A 144 13.90 -6.72 -1.12
N TYR A 145 12.71 -6.25 -1.50
CA TYR A 145 12.13 -6.56 -2.80
C TYR A 145 11.15 -5.50 -3.28
N SER A 146 10.70 -5.62 -4.51
CA SER A 146 9.75 -4.71 -5.13
C SER A 146 8.52 -5.44 -5.65
N LEU A 147 7.41 -4.72 -5.65
CA LEU A 147 6.16 -5.10 -6.29
C LEU A 147 5.80 -4.06 -7.34
N LYS A 148 5.22 -4.48 -8.45
CA LYS A 148 4.73 -3.60 -9.51
C LYS A 148 3.51 -4.19 -10.19
N GLY A 149 2.61 -3.30 -10.61
CA GLY A 149 1.38 -3.69 -11.29
C GLY A 149 0.81 -2.54 -12.10
N TRP A 150 -0.15 -2.86 -12.94
CA TRP A 150 -0.92 -1.90 -13.70
C TRP A 150 -2.38 -2.30 -13.69
N GLY A 151 -3.24 -1.42 -14.13
CA GLY A 151 -4.66 -1.76 -14.19
C GLY A 151 -5.51 -0.63 -14.69
N VAL A 152 -6.82 -0.83 -14.59
CA VAL A 152 -7.84 0.12 -14.98
C VAL A 152 -8.87 0.29 -13.87
N SER A 153 -9.47 1.47 -13.77
CA SER A 153 -10.58 1.69 -12.85
C SER A 153 -11.66 2.57 -13.48
N LEU A 154 -12.89 2.38 -12.98
CA LEU A 154 -14.06 3.18 -13.29
C LEU A 154 -14.55 3.80 -11.98
N ASP A 155 -14.64 5.12 -11.94
CA ASP A 155 -15.21 5.89 -10.84
C ASP A 155 -16.55 6.50 -11.29
N LEU A 156 -17.62 6.25 -10.53
CA LEU A 156 -18.94 6.83 -10.71
C LEU A 156 -19.29 7.65 -9.47
N LEU A 157 -19.53 8.96 -9.65
CA LEU A 157 -19.81 9.88 -8.55
C LEU A 157 -21.12 10.62 -8.82
N SER A 158 -22.13 10.46 -7.97
CA SER A 158 -23.39 11.18 -8.10
C SER A 158 -23.51 12.28 -7.06
N GLY A 159 -23.04 13.46 -7.44
CA GLY A 159 -22.92 14.59 -6.53
C GLY A 159 -22.10 14.19 -5.30
N GLN A 160 -22.55 14.60 -4.12
CA GLN A 160 -21.92 14.18 -2.86
C GLN A 160 -22.69 13.04 -2.14
N LYS A 161 -23.59 12.36 -2.85
CA LYS A 161 -24.51 11.40 -2.22
C LYS A 161 -23.96 9.97 -2.23
N TYR A 162 -23.48 9.52 -3.37
CA TYR A 162 -22.91 8.18 -3.50
C TYR A 162 -21.76 8.17 -4.51
N GLY A 163 -20.86 7.26 -4.27
CA GLY A 163 -19.74 6.96 -5.14
C GLY A 163 -19.55 5.47 -5.27
N LEU A 164 -19.15 5.02 -6.45
CA LEU A 164 -18.76 3.65 -6.73
C LEU A 164 -17.45 3.68 -7.51
N LYS A 165 -16.46 2.93 -7.04
CA LYS A 165 -15.22 2.68 -7.76
C LYS A 165 -15.08 1.20 -8.01
N LEU A 166 -14.90 0.82 -9.26
CA LEU A 166 -14.56 -0.52 -9.71
C LEU A 166 -13.14 -0.52 -10.24
N GLY A 167 -12.41 -1.59 -10.02
CA GLY A 167 -11.05 -1.68 -10.54
C GLY A 167 -10.61 -3.11 -10.78
N TRP A 168 -9.70 -3.22 -11.74
CA TRP A 168 -8.94 -4.42 -12.05
C TRP A 168 -7.46 -4.07 -12.16
N ALA A 169 -6.60 -4.92 -11.62
CA ALA A 169 -5.15 -4.79 -11.75
C ALA A 169 -4.50 -6.14 -11.99
N ASP A 170 -3.37 -6.12 -12.69
CA ASP A 170 -2.51 -7.29 -12.91
C ASP A 170 -1.07 -6.97 -12.53
N SER A 171 -0.37 -7.99 -11.98
CA SER A 171 1.02 -7.86 -11.57
C SER A 171 1.95 -7.91 -12.79
N LEU A 172 2.93 -7.01 -12.83
CA LEU A 172 3.96 -6.97 -13.89
C LEU A 172 5.22 -7.76 -13.55
N SER A 173 5.26 -8.36 -12.36
CA SER A 173 6.38 -9.22 -11.94
C SER A 173 5.88 -10.25 -10.93
N GLY A 174 6.61 -11.36 -10.81
CA GLY A 174 6.38 -12.29 -9.70
C GLY A 174 6.47 -11.57 -8.35
N ASN A 175 5.84 -12.16 -7.34
CA ASN A 175 5.93 -11.69 -5.95
C ASN A 175 7.09 -12.40 -5.23
N PRO A 176 8.21 -11.72 -4.93
CA PRO A 176 9.31 -12.32 -4.18
C PRO A 176 8.97 -12.61 -2.71
N GLY A 177 7.89 -11.97 -2.20
CA GLY A 177 7.41 -12.11 -0.83
C GLY A 177 6.39 -13.23 -0.62
N LYS A 178 6.18 -14.13 -1.60
CA LYS A 178 5.27 -15.26 -1.46
C LYS A 178 5.63 -16.15 -0.27
N THR A 179 4.60 -16.75 0.32
CA THR A 179 4.75 -17.77 1.37
C THR A 179 5.53 -18.98 0.87
N SER A 180 5.97 -19.85 1.77
CA SER A 180 6.64 -21.12 1.42
C SER A 180 5.77 -22.04 0.56
N SER A 181 4.45 -21.88 0.59
CA SER A 181 3.51 -22.59 -0.30
C SER A 181 3.36 -21.96 -1.68
N GLY A 182 4.09 -20.89 -1.99
CA GLY A 182 4.05 -20.19 -3.28
C GLY A 182 2.88 -19.24 -3.46
N ASN A 183 2.14 -18.93 -2.40
CA ASN A 183 0.96 -18.07 -2.42
C ASN A 183 1.25 -16.64 -1.93
N ASN A 184 0.45 -15.69 -2.36
CA ASN A 184 0.39 -14.35 -1.77
C ASN A 184 -0.18 -14.41 -0.33
N SER A 185 -0.16 -13.30 0.39
CA SER A 185 -0.62 -13.20 1.79
C SER A 185 -2.08 -13.62 2.01
N ASP A 186 -2.92 -13.58 0.98
CA ASP A 186 -4.33 -14.03 1.02
C ASP A 186 -4.52 -15.54 0.73
N GLY A 187 -3.43 -16.30 0.64
CA GLY A 187 -3.45 -17.75 0.37
C GLY A 187 -3.69 -18.13 -1.10
N LYS A 188 -3.68 -17.18 -2.04
CA LYS A 188 -3.93 -17.40 -3.46
C LYS A 188 -2.68 -17.08 -4.29
N ASP A 189 -2.51 -17.76 -5.42
CA ASP A 189 -1.44 -17.52 -6.40
C ASP A 189 -1.94 -16.71 -7.62
N ASN A 190 -2.87 -15.79 -7.42
CA ASN A 190 -3.43 -14.97 -8.49
C ASN A 190 -2.53 -13.79 -8.81
N THR A 191 -2.31 -13.49 -10.09
CA THR A 191 -1.63 -12.30 -10.58
C THR A 191 -2.56 -11.10 -10.71
N SER A 192 -3.86 -11.36 -10.93
CA SER A 192 -4.88 -10.33 -11.15
C SER A 192 -5.77 -10.14 -9.93
N ARG A 193 -6.22 -8.90 -9.71
CA ARG A 193 -7.13 -8.49 -8.64
C ARG A 193 -8.27 -7.64 -9.16
N TYR A 194 -9.44 -7.84 -8.55
CA TYR A 194 -10.62 -7.00 -8.74
C TYR A 194 -11.02 -6.40 -7.40
N TRP A 195 -11.49 -5.17 -7.40
CA TRP A 195 -12.05 -4.55 -6.22
C TRP A 195 -13.22 -3.64 -6.55
N PHE A 196 -14.03 -3.41 -5.57
CA PHE A 196 -15.04 -2.36 -5.62
C PHE A 196 -15.05 -1.59 -4.28
N LEU A 197 -15.29 -0.30 -4.36
CA LEU A 197 -15.47 0.57 -3.21
C LEU A 197 -16.77 1.35 -3.42
N GLY A 198 -17.68 1.24 -2.46
CA GLY A 198 -18.92 1.98 -2.42
C GLY A 198 -18.93 2.99 -1.28
N SER A 199 -19.45 4.18 -1.51
CA SER A 199 -19.68 5.18 -0.47
C SER A 199 -21.06 5.78 -0.59
N ILE A 200 -21.75 5.97 0.55
CA ILE A 200 -23.04 6.63 0.64
C ILE A 200 -22.96 7.64 1.77
N LYS A 201 -23.33 8.87 1.48
CA LYS A 201 -23.48 9.90 2.51
C LYS A 201 -24.93 9.89 3.02
N LEU A 202 -25.11 9.46 4.25
CA LEU A 202 -26.40 9.57 4.95
C LEU A 202 -26.60 11.01 5.42
N LYS A 203 -27.86 11.48 5.40
CA LYS A 203 -28.24 12.81 5.90
C LYS A 203 -28.31 12.80 7.40
#